data_795894b217f117da76c66539b07cf45e
#
_entry.id   795894b217f117da76c66539b07cf45e
#
_cell.length_a   1.000
_cell.length_b   1.000
_cell.length_c   1.000
_cell.angle_alpha   90.00
_cell.angle_beta   90.00
_cell.angle_gamma   90.00
#
_symmetry.space_group_name_H-M   'P 1'
#
loop_
_entity.id
_entity.type
_entity.pdbx_description
1 polymer ?
#
loop_
_entity_poly.entity_id
_entity_poly.type
_entity_poly.pdbx_seq_one_letter_code
_entity_poly.pdbx_strand_id
1 'polypeptide(L)'
;MTREWLTFLALYVQMGSALPKGGPAGLFIAFVIWAWVMWAVNECFAEMTSYLPVPSPFIRFGSEWVDGAVGFAMAWNFFLNMAILVPFEIVAVNIMITFWTDRVPVEAIIVAMIVLYAFLNTITVRYFGISEFYMSIFKVFLMIGLFFFTFITMVGGNPLHDAYGFRYWNNPSPFVEHLEPGATGRFLGILSCLYQASFSLSLIHI
;
A
#
# COMPACT_ATOMS: atom_id res chain seq x y z
N MET A 1 3.81 -9.00 -11.67
CA MET A 1 3.22 -10.01 -10.75
C MET A 1 3.46 -9.69 -9.30
N THR A 2 4.69 -9.42 -8.95
CA THR A 2 5.06 -9.00 -7.60
C THR A 2 4.32 -7.73 -7.18
N ARG A 3 4.25 -6.72 -8.02
CA ARG A 3 3.73 -5.38 -7.71
C ARG A 3 2.29 -5.35 -7.22
N GLU A 4 1.41 -6.05 -7.88
CA GLU A 4 -0.02 -6.02 -7.59
C GLU A 4 -0.38 -6.74 -6.28
N TRP A 5 0.24 -7.90 -6.01
CA TRP A 5 0.09 -8.60 -4.73
C TRP A 5 0.60 -7.78 -3.56
N LEU A 6 1.65 -7.04 -3.81
CA LEU A 6 2.44 -6.33 -2.86
C LEU A 6 1.77 -5.05 -2.42
N THR A 7 1.19 -4.34 -3.36
CA THR A 7 0.37 -3.16 -3.06
C THR A 7 -0.80 -3.55 -2.15
N PHE A 8 -1.40 -4.71 -2.39
CA PHE A 8 -2.51 -5.19 -1.60
C PHE A 8 -2.07 -5.59 -0.18
N LEU A 9 -1.02 -6.40 -0.06
CA LEU A 9 -0.45 -6.78 1.23
C LEU A 9 0.07 -5.57 2.00
N ALA A 10 0.80 -4.68 1.33
CA ALA A 10 1.30 -3.46 1.91
C ALA A 10 0.15 -2.58 2.44
N LEU A 11 -0.94 -2.44 1.70
CA LEU A 11 -2.11 -1.66 2.12
C LEU A 11 -2.68 -2.17 3.45
N TYR A 12 -2.93 -3.49 3.59
CA TYR A 12 -3.49 -4.05 4.82
C TYR A 12 -2.54 -4.00 6.00
N VAL A 13 -1.27 -4.36 5.80
CA VAL A 13 -0.25 -4.29 6.84
C VAL A 13 -0.04 -2.85 7.31
N GLN A 14 0.00 -1.91 6.38
CA GLN A 14 0.16 -0.50 6.70
C GLN A 14 -1.07 0.10 7.40
N MET A 15 -2.30 -0.22 6.94
CA MET A 15 -3.52 0.20 7.63
C MET A 15 -3.59 -0.35 9.06
N GLY A 16 -3.23 -1.64 9.25
CA GLY A 16 -3.18 -2.26 10.56
C GLY A 16 -2.20 -1.58 11.51
N SER A 17 -1.07 -1.08 11.00
CA SER A 17 -0.07 -0.36 11.80
C SER A 17 -0.40 1.13 12.01
N ALA A 18 -1.18 1.74 11.12
CA ALA A 18 -1.54 3.15 11.18
C ALA A 18 -2.74 3.42 12.11
N LEU A 19 -3.72 2.52 12.12
CA LEU A 19 -4.94 2.68 12.90
C LEU A 19 -4.71 2.90 14.41
N PRO A 20 -3.81 2.16 15.09
CA PRO A 20 -3.51 2.39 16.49
C PRO A 20 -2.81 3.73 16.76
N LYS A 21 -2.16 4.33 15.77
CA LYS A 21 -1.37 5.56 15.93
C LYS A 21 -2.19 6.83 15.76
N GLY A 22 -3.11 6.86 14.82
CA GLY A 22 -3.88 8.07 14.50
C GLY A 22 -5.37 7.97 14.73
N GLY A 23 -5.87 6.77 15.02
CA GLY A 23 -7.30 6.51 15.16
C GLY A 23 -8.05 6.48 13.81
N PRO A 24 -9.34 6.13 13.82
CA PRO A 24 -10.12 5.97 12.60
C PRO A 24 -10.28 7.27 11.80
N ALA A 25 -10.50 8.40 12.49
CA ALA A 25 -10.63 9.70 11.81
C ALA A 25 -9.29 10.20 11.27
N GLY A 26 -8.19 10.05 12.04
CA GLY A 26 -6.85 10.41 11.58
C GLY A 26 -6.44 9.64 10.34
N LEU A 27 -6.71 8.33 10.30
CA LEU A 27 -6.46 7.49 9.15
C LEU A 27 -7.29 7.92 7.94
N PHE A 28 -8.60 8.11 8.10
CA PHE A 28 -9.50 8.52 7.03
C PHE A 28 -9.09 9.86 6.40
N ILE A 29 -8.83 10.87 7.24
CA ILE A 29 -8.40 12.20 6.77
C ILE A 29 -7.06 12.12 6.03
N ALA A 30 -6.10 11.37 6.55
CA ALA A 30 -4.80 11.19 5.91
C ALA A 30 -4.93 10.56 4.51
N PHE A 31 -5.75 9.53 4.35
CA PHE A 31 -6.00 8.90 3.05
C PHE A 31 -6.73 9.83 2.08
N VAL A 32 -7.72 10.61 2.55
CA VAL A 32 -8.42 11.59 1.69
C VAL A 32 -7.47 12.67 1.21
N ILE A 33 -6.66 13.27 2.10
CA ILE A 33 -5.68 14.29 1.72
C ILE A 33 -4.69 13.74 0.69
N TRP A 34 -4.15 12.55 0.96
CA TRP A 34 -3.14 11.96 0.06
C TRP A 34 -3.75 11.55 -1.28
N ALA A 35 -4.99 11.06 -1.31
CA ALA A 35 -5.71 10.76 -2.54
C ALA A 35 -5.89 12.01 -3.43
N TRP A 36 -6.18 13.17 -2.84
CA TRP A 36 -6.24 14.44 -3.55
C TRP A 36 -4.90 14.83 -4.18
N VAL A 37 -3.81 14.69 -3.42
CA VAL A 37 -2.45 14.97 -3.92
C VAL A 37 -2.12 14.03 -5.09
N MET A 38 -2.37 12.74 -4.95
CA MET A 38 -2.09 11.76 -5.99
C MET A 38 -2.97 11.96 -7.23
N TRP A 39 -4.22 12.37 -7.05
CA TRP A 39 -5.08 12.71 -8.17
C TRP A 39 -4.52 13.90 -8.96
N ALA A 40 -4.11 14.98 -8.29
CA ALA A 40 -3.50 16.13 -8.96
C ALA A 40 -2.21 15.76 -9.71
N VAL A 41 -1.36 14.92 -9.12
CA VAL A 41 -0.13 14.41 -9.78
C VAL A 41 -0.48 13.59 -11.02
N ASN A 42 -1.50 12.73 -10.94
CA ASN A 42 -1.94 11.91 -12.08
C ASN A 42 -2.49 12.75 -13.23
N GLU A 43 -3.26 13.81 -12.96
CA GLU A 43 -3.75 14.73 -13.99
C GLU A 43 -2.58 15.41 -14.72
N CYS A 44 -1.60 15.95 -13.97
CA CYS A 44 -0.40 16.52 -14.57
C CYS A 44 0.36 15.48 -15.42
N PHE A 45 0.49 14.27 -14.92
CA PHE A 45 1.18 13.19 -15.64
C PHE A 45 0.41 12.76 -16.91
N ALA A 46 -0.92 12.73 -16.87
CA ALA A 46 -1.77 12.42 -18.02
C ALA A 46 -1.64 13.50 -19.13
N GLU A 47 -1.60 14.77 -18.76
CA GLU A 47 -1.34 15.86 -19.71
C GLU A 47 0.04 15.73 -20.35
N MET A 48 1.08 15.49 -19.53
CA MET A 48 2.46 15.35 -20.01
C MET A 48 2.61 14.14 -20.96
N THR A 49 2.00 13.00 -20.64
CA THR A 49 2.05 11.80 -21.49
C THR A 49 1.25 11.93 -22.77
N SER A 50 0.16 12.70 -22.77
CA SER A 50 -0.60 12.99 -23.98
C SER A 50 0.14 13.92 -24.94
N TYR A 51 0.93 14.84 -24.40
CA TYR A 51 1.77 15.75 -25.18
C TYR A 51 3.01 15.05 -25.77
N LEU A 52 3.69 14.23 -24.98
CA LEU A 52 4.92 13.53 -25.36
C LEU A 52 4.81 12.02 -25.06
N PRO A 53 4.25 11.21 -25.97
CA PRO A 53 4.10 9.78 -25.80
C PRO A 53 5.45 9.05 -26.01
N VAL A 54 6.21 8.91 -24.95
CA VAL A 54 7.53 8.23 -24.95
C VAL A 54 7.52 6.99 -24.07
N PRO A 55 8.31 5.95 -24.36
CA PRO A 55 8.48 4.83 -23.47
C PRO A 55 9.21 5.27 -22.19
N SER A 56 8.80 4.75 -21.03
CA SER A 56 9.31 5.15 -19.70
C SER A 56 9.15 6.64 -19.41
N PRO A 57 7.92 7.17 -19.50
CA PRO A 57 7.67 8.62 -19.46
C PRO A 57 8.22 9.26 -18.19
N PHE A 58 8.06 8.62 -17.02
CA PHE A 58 8.49 9.15 -15.72
C PHE A 58 9.98 9.57 -15.71
N ILE A 59 10.86 8.77 -16.28
CA ILE A 59 12.31 9.06 -16.30
C ILE A 59 12.62 10.06 -17.41
N ARG A 60 12.00 9.90 -18.60
CA ARG A 60 12.30 10.74 -19.76
C ARG A 60 11.83 12.17 -19.60
N PHE A 61 10.72 12.39 -18.93
CA PHE A 61 10.23 13.75 -18.67
C PHE A 61 11.22 14.58 -17.84
N GLY A 62 11.92 13.97 -16.87
CA GLY A 62 12.98 14.65 -16.14
C GLY A 62 14.14 15.08 -17.03
N SER A 63 14.53 14.25 -18.00
CA SER A 63 15.61 14.58 -18.93
C SER A 63 15.20 15.62 -19.97
N GLU A 64 13.96 15.56 -20.47
CA GLU A 64 13.51 16.45 -21.56
C GLU A 64 13.13 17.86 -21.08
N TRP A 65 12.50 17.96 -19.92
CA TRP A 65 11.94 19.23 -19.44
C TRP A 65 12.77 19.95 -18.38
N VAL A 66 13.71 19.23 -17.75
CA VAL A 66 14.55 19.84 -16.71
C VAL A 66 16.02 19.77 -17.13
N ASP A 67 16.65 18.62 -17.01
CA ASP A 67 18.05 18.39 -17.39
C ASP A 67 18.39 16.90 -17.38
N GLY A 68 19.41 16.51 -18.16
CA GLY A 68 19.90 15.14 -18.21
C GLY A 68 20.37 14.60 -16.85
N ALA A 69 20.93 15.44 -15.99
CA ALA A 69 21.32 15.06 -14.63
C ALA A 69 20.10 14.71 -13.75
N VAL A 70 18.99 15.44 -13.89
CA VAL A 70 17.74 15.15 -13.18
C VAL A 70 17.14 13.83 -13.66
N GLY A 71 17.11 13.59 -14.98
CA GLY A 71 16.65 12.31 -15.53
C GLY A 71 17.46 11.12 -15.02
N PHE A 72 18.79 11.26 -14.92
CA PHE A 72 19.66 10.24 -14.34
C PHE A 72 19.34 10.00 -12.86
N ALA A 73 19.17 11.06 -12.06
CA ALA A 73 18.80 10.94 -10.65
C ALA A 73 17.42 10.28 -10.46
N MET A 74 16.43 10.61 -11.31
CA MET A 74 15.12 9.98 -11.30
C MET A 74 15.20 8.49 -11.64
N ALA A 75 16.03 8.10 -12.62
CA ALA A 75 16.24 6.70 -12.96
C ALA A 75 16.84 5.90 -11.80
N TRP A 76 17.84 6.44 -11.11
CA TRP A 76 18.44 5.82 -9.94
C TRP A 76 17.46 5.73 -8.76
N ASN A 77 16.69 6.80 -8.50
CA ASN A 77 15.68 6.79 -7.45
C ASN A 77 14.61 5.72 -7.72
N PHE A 78 14.14 5.64 -8.96
CA PHE A 78 13.18 4.61 -9.37
C PHE A 78 13.74 3.19 -9.21
N PHE A 79 14.98 2.97 -9.64
CA PHE A 79 15.66 1.68 -9.47
C PHE A 79 15.79 1.28 -8.00
N LEU A 80 16.26 2.19 -7.15
CA LEU A 80 16.41 1.94 -5.72
C LEU A 80 15.07 1.68 -5.04
N ASN A 81 14.04 2.44 -5.40
CA ASN A 81 12.68 2.22 -4.88
C ASN A 81 12.21 0.79 -5.21
N MET A 82 12.36 0.35 -6.45
CA MET A 82 11.97 -0.99 -6.86
C MET A 82 12.83 -2.10 -6.20
N ALA A 83 14.12 -1.86 -6.05
CA ALA A 83 15.03 -2.81 -5.41
C ALA A 83 14.75 -3.00 -3.91
N ILE A 84 14.38 -1.94 -3.20
CA ILE A 84 14.05 -1.98 -1.76
C ILE A 84 12.65 -2.57 -1.55
N LEU A 85 11.75 -2.40 -2.49
CA LEU A 85 10.39 -2.91 -2.40
C LEU A 85 10.36 -4.44 -2.27
N VAL A 86 11.19 -5.17 -3.02
CA VAL A 86 11.23 -6.63 -3.00
C VAL A 86 11.52 -7.21 -1.60
N PRO A 87 12.59 -6.83 -0.88
CA PRO A 87 12.80 -7.31 0.49
C PRO A 87 11.71 -6.88 1.46
N PHE A 88 11.14 -5.67 1.31
CA PHE A 88 10.01 -5.23 2.12
C PHE A 88 8.82 -6.21 2.02
N GLU A 89 8.53 -6.67 0.85
CA GLU A 89 7.45 -7.60 0.56
C GLU A 89 7.69 -8.99 1.14
N ILE A 90 8.91 -9.49 1.03
CA ILE A 90 9.31 -10.77 1.65
C ILE A 90 9.08 -10.70 3.16
N VAL A 91 9.45 -9.58 3.79
CA VAL A 91 9.20 -9.35 5.23
C VAL A 91 7.70 -9.31 5.53
N ALA A 92 6.90 -8.65 4.71
CA ALA A 92 5.43 -8.60 4.89
C ALA A 92 4.79 -9.99 4.79
N VAL A 93 5.21 -10.82 3.84
CA VAL A 93 4.77 -12.22 3.73
C VAL A 93 5.18 -13.03 4.97
N ASN A 94 6.40 -12.82 5.45
CA ASN A 94 6.87 -13.49 6.68
C ASN A 94 5.97 -13.14 7.88
N ILE A 95 5.63 -11.87 8.10
CA ILE A 95 4.73 -11.43 9.18
C ILE A 95 3.36 -12.12 9.06
N MET A 96 2.84 -12.29 7.85
CA MET A 96 1.57 -12.98 7.64
C MET A 96 1.65 -14.48 7.93
N ILE A 97 2.73 -15.14 7.56
CA ILE A 97 2.91 -16.58 7.82
C ILE A 97 3.10 -16.84 9.32
N THR A 98 3.86 -16.01 10.02
CA THR A 98 4.05 -16.12 11.48
C THR A 98 2.75 -15.93 12.26
N PHE A 99 1.78 -15.20 11.74
CA PHE A 99 0.44 -15.13 12.34
C PHE A 99 -0.28 -16.50 12.38
N TRP A 100 -0.03 -17.36 11.37
CA TRP A 100 -0.66 -18.68 11.30
C TRP A 100 0.17 -19.77 11.97
N THR A 101 1.49 -19.68 11.91
CA THR A 101 2.39 -20.70 12.47
C THR A 101 3.80 -20.15 12.74
N ASP A 102 4.29 -20.44 13.94
CA ASP A 102 5.67 -20.11 14.36
C ASP A 102 6.66 -21.25 14.07
N ARG A 103 6.21 -22.34 13.43
CA ARG A 103 7.03 -23.53 13.21
C ARG A 103 7.99 -23.41 12.02
N VAL A 104 7.72 -22.49 11.10
CA VAL A 104 8.53 -22.32 9.89
C VAL A 104 9.63 -21.30 10.15
N PRO A 105 10.91 -21.67 9.99
CA PRO A 105 12.01 -20.73 10.18
C PRO A 105 11.96 -19.63 9.10
N VAL A 106 12.24 -18.40 9.52
CA VAL A 106 12.17 -17.18 8.67
C VAL A 106 13.05 -17.33 7.44
N GLU A 107 14.20 -17.96 7.58
CA GLU A 107 15.18 -18.19 6.51
C GLU A 107 14.59 -19.04 5.38
N ALA A 108 13.81 -20.05 5.72
CA ALA A 108 13.16 -20.91 4.73
C ALA A 108 12.11 -20.15 3.92
N ILE A 109 11.35 -19.25 4.58
CA ILE A 109 10.37 -18.39 3.90
C ILE A 109 11.08 -17.44 2.95
N ILE A 110 12.14 -16.78 3.37
CA ILE A 110 12.92 -15.85 2.55
C ILE A 110 13.47 -16.57 1.31
N VAL A 111 14.11 -17.71 1.48
CA VAL A 111 14.67 -18.49 0.35
C VAL A 111 13.57 -18.93 -0.60
N ALA A 112 12.45 -19.44 -0.10
CA ALA A 112 11.32 -19.86 -0.92
C ALA A 112 10.76 -18.70 -1.76
N MET A 113 10.62 -17.50 -1.15
CA MET A 113 10.12 -16.31 -1.84
C MET A 113 11.11 -15.81 -2.90
N ILE A 114 12.42 -15.81 -2.62
CA ILE A 114 13.44 -15.42 -3.61
C ILE A 114 13.41 -16.37 -4.80
N VAL A 115 13.34 -17.69 -4.58
CA VAL A 115 13.27 -18.68 -5.65
C VAL A 115 11.98 -18.52 -6.46
N LEU A 116 10.85 -18.29 -5.79
CA LEU A 116 9.56 -18.04 -6.44
C LEU A 116 9.61 -16.79 -7.33
N TYR A 117 10.17 -15.69 -6.82
CA TYR A 117 10.30 -14.45 -7.59
C TYR A 117 11.25 -14.62 -8.78
N ALA A 118 12.39 -15.29 -8.59
CA ALA A 118 13.31 -15.59 -9.68
C ALA A 118 12.63 -16.43 -10.76
N PHE A 119 11.90 -17.47 -10.38
CA PHE A 119 11.15 -18.31 -11.31
C PHE A 119 10.10 -17.52 -12.08
N LEU A 120 9.29 -16.71 -11.39
CA LEU A 120 8.25 -15.90 -12.03
C LEU A 120 8.82 -14.85 -13.00
N ASN A 121 9.98 -14.28 -12.70
CA ASN A 121 10.65 -13.31 -13.58
C ASN A 121 11.30 -13.95 -14.81
N THR A 122 11.58 -15.24 -14.79
CA THR A 122 12.10 -15.98 -15.98
C THR A 122 11.00 -16.43 -16.94
N ILE A 123 9.74 -16.40 -16.50
CA ILE A 123 8.59 -16.77 -17.35
C ILE A 123 8.31 -15.64 -18.36
N THR A 124 7.85 -16.06 -19.55
CA THR A 124 7.53 -15.13 -20.65
C THR A 124 6.51 -14.07 -20.25
N VAL A 125 6.71 -12.84 -20.69
CA VAL A 125 5.86 -11.66 -20.43
C VAL A 125 4.37 -11.90 -20.67
N ARG A 126 4.00 -12.76 -21.61
CA ARG A 126 2.62 -13.12 -21.91
C ARG A 126 1.92 -13.81 -20.73
N TYR A 127 2.59 -14.80 -20.13
CA TYR A 127 2.02 -15.50 -18.95
C TYR A 127 1.98 -14.59 -17.72
N PHE A 128 2.95 -13.70 -17.63
CA PHE A 128 2.98 -12.65 -16.62
C PHE A 128 1.71 -11.78 -16.68
N GLY A 129 1.37 -11.22 -17.83
CA GLY A 129 0.17 -10.38 -18.00
C GLY A 129 -1.13 -11.12 -17.72
N ILE A 130 -1.24 -12.39 -18.15
CA ILE A 130 -2.42 -13.21 -17.87
C ILE A 130 -2.58 -13.46 -16.37
N SER A 131 -1.50 -13.81 -15.68
CA SER A 131 -1.54 -14.04 -14.24
C SER A 131 -1.89 -12.77 -13.46
N GLU A 132 -1.37 -11.61 -13.88
CA GLU A 132 -1.69 -10.31 -13.28
C GLU A 132 -3.19 -9.97 -13.42
N PHE A 133 -3.77 -10.24 -14.57
CA PHE A 133 -5.20 -10.06 -14.79
C PHE A 133 -6.06 -10.89 -13.83
N TYR A 134 -5.78 -12.19 -13.69
CA TYR A 134 -6.52 -13.05 -12.74
C TYR A 134 -6.35 -12.57 -11.29
N MET A 135 -5.14 -12.17 -10.93
CA MET A 135 -4.86 -11.67 -9.59
C MET A 135 -5.60 -10.38 -9.28
N SER A 136 -5.72 -9.48 -10.26
CA SER A 136 -6.51 -8.25 -10.11
C SER A 136 -7.99 -8.52 -9.87
N ILE A 137 -8.55 -9.53 -10.52
CA ILE A 137 -9.93 -9.98 -10.28
C ILE A 137 -10.10 -10.45 -8.83
N PHE A 138 -9.19 -11.29 -8.33
CA PHE A 138 -9.23 -11.75 -6.94
C PHE A 138 -9.18 -10.61 -5.92
N LYS A 139 -8.44 -9.53 -6.20
CA LYS A 139 -8.41 -8.34 -5.34
C LYS A 139 -9.77 -7.66 -5.26
N VAL A 140 -10.44 -7.51 -6.40
CA VAL A 140 -11.78 -6.90 -6.43
C VAL A 140 -12.76 -7.74 -5.60
N PHE A 141 -12.74 -9.06 -5.76
CA PHE A 141 -13.58 -9.96 -4.95
C PHE A 141 -13.24 -9.88 -3.47
N LEU A 142 -11.96 -9.82 -3.12
CA LEU A 142 -11.54 -9.69 -1.72
C LEU A 142 -11.97 -8.35 -1.12
N MET A 143 -11.84 -7.25 -1.88
CA MET A 143 -12.28 -5.92 -1.42
C MET A 143 -13.79 -5.90 -1.16
N ILE A 144 -14.57 -6.44 -2.08
CA ILE A 144 -16.03 -6.58 -1.92
C ILE A 144 -16.35 -7.47 -0.72
N GLY A 145 -15.68 -8.61 -0.59
CA GLY A 145 -15.85 -9.54 0.53
C GLY A 145 -15.54 -8.89 1.88
N LEU A 146 -14.46 -8.12 1.98
CA LEU A 146 -14.09 -7.38 3.19
C LEU A 146 -15.09 -6.26 3.53
N PHE A 147 -15.64 -5.61 2.52
CA PHE A 147 -16.71 -4.63 2.73
C PHE A 147 -17.94 -5.28 3.36
N PHE A 148 -18.42 -6.39 2.81
CA PHE A 148 -19.54 -7.14 3.38
C PHE A 148 -19.21 -7.73 4.74
N PHE A 149 -18.01 -8.28 4.92
CA PHE A 149 -17.57 -8.80 6.21
C PHE A 149 -17.59 -7.72 7.30
N THR A 150 -17.03 -6.54 6.99
CA THR A 150 -17.02 -5.41 7.92
C THR A 150 -18.44 -4.95 8.23
N PHE A 151 -19.30 -4.87 7.22
CA PHE A 151 -20.70 -4.49 7.41
C PHE A 151 -21.46 -5.48 8.29
N ILE A 152 -21.33 -6.78 8.02
CA ILE A 152 -21.99 -7.83 8.80
C ILE A 152 -21.51 -7.83 10.25
N THR A 153 -20.21 -7.71 10.48
CA THR A 153 -19.66 -7.67 11.84
C THR A 153 -20.08 -6.40 12.58
N MET A 154 -20.22 -5.27 11.88
CA MET A 154 -20.68 -4.01 12.45
C MET A 154 -22.13 -4.08 12.97
N VAL A 155 -23.00 -4.84 12.28
CA VAL A 155 -24.42 -4.99 12.61
C VAL A 155 -24.66 -6.08 13.67
N GLY A 156 -23.63 -6.80 14.09
CA GLY A 156 -23.73 -7.83 15.13
C GLY A 156 -23.60 -9.28 14.64
N GLY A 157 -23.19 -9.48 13.39
CA GLY A 157 -22.87 -10.79 12.84
C GLY A 157 -21.52 -11.38 13.32
N ASN A 158 -20.95 -10.83 14.39
CA ASN A 158 -19.74 -11.33 15.03
C ASN A 158 -20.08 -12.46 16.05
N PRO A 159 -19.11 -13.29 16.45
CA PRO A 159 -19.32 -14.39 17.40
C PRO A 159 -19.87 -13.92 18.77
N LEU A 160 -19.69 -12.66 19.12
CA LEU A 160 -20.15 -12.07 20.36
C LEU A 160 -21.57 -11.50 20.24
N HIS A 161 -22.19 -11.52 19.05
CA HIS A 161 -23.48 -10.90 18.74
C HIS A 161 -23.58 -9.43 19.17
N ASP A 162 -22.45 -8.72 19.21
CA ASP A 162 -22.34 -7.32 19.61
C ASP A 162 -22.36 -6.41 18.39
N ALA A 163 -23.42 -5.64 18.23
CA ALA A 163 -23.53 -4.62 17.20
C ALA A 163 -22.76 -3.36 17.64
N TYR A 164 -21.48 -3.28 17.29
CA TYR A 164 -20.65 -2.16 17.71
C TYR A 164 -20.91 -0.86 16.91
N GLY A 165 -21.47 -0.92 15.71
CA GLY A 165 -21.79 0.25 14.90
C GLY A 165 -20.63 1.26 14.80
N PHE A 166 -20.91 2.51 15.16
CA PHE A 166 -19.91 3.59 15.25
C PHE A 166 -19.34 3.79 16.66
N ARG A 167 -19.47 2.83 17.57
CA ARG A 167 -19.01 2.94 18.96
C ARG A 167 -17.52 3.31 19.05
N TYR A 168 -16.68 2.74 18.19
CA TYR A 168 -15.24 2.99 18.18
C TYR A 168 -14.85 4.38 17.65
N TRP A 169 -15.79 5.13 17.08
CA TRP A 169 -15.59 6.54 16.74
C TRP A 169 -15.77 7.46 17.96
N ASN A 170 -16.50 7.00 18.98
CA ASN A 170 -16.77 7.79 20.18
C ASN A 170 -15.89 7.36 21.36
N ASN A 171 -15.52 6.07 21.44
CA ASN A 171 -14.75 5.53 22.55
C ASN A 171 -13.72 4.50 22.02
N PRO A 172 -12.39 4.71 22.19
CA PRO A 172 -11.76 5.75 23.03
C PRO A 172 -11.81 7.18 22.47
N SER A 173 -11.65 7.42 21.17
CA SER A 173 -11.75 8.73 20.52
C SER A 173 -11.55 8.56 19.02
N PRO A 174 -12.11 9.40 18.14
CA PRO A 174 -11.84 9.37 16.71
C PRO A 174 -10.37 9.66 16.37
N PHE A 175 -9.66 10.39 17.25
CA PHE A 175 -8.22 10.67 17.13
C PHE A 175 -7.48 10.09 18.32
N VAL A 176 -6.47 9.31 18.05
CA VAL A 176 -5.58 8.73 19.08
C VAL A 176 -4.37 9.64 19.28
N GLU A 177 -3.93 9.77 20.51
CA GLU A 177 -2.73 10.52 20.88
C GLU A 177 -1.50 9.63 20.65
N HIS A 178 -0.56 10.12 19.82
CA HIS A 178 0.65 9.38 19.44
C HIS A 178 1.89 10.11 19.94
N LEU A 179 2.77 9.39 20.65
CA LEU A 179 4.04 9.84 21.22
C LEU A 179 3.90 10.81 22.40
N GLU A 180 2.98 11.79 22.34
CA GLU A 180 2.74 12.78 23.38
C GLU A 180 1.25 12.94 23.68
N PRO A 181 0.87 13.31 24.90
CA PRO A 181 -0.52 13.56 25.24
C PRO A 181 -0.99 14.92 24.71
N GLY A 182 -2.29 15.02 24.44
CA GLY A 182 -2.96 16.27 24.07
C GLY A 182 -3.01 16.55 22.57
N ALA A 183 -3.16 17.82 22.20
CA ALA A 183 -3.37 18.24 20.82
C ALA A 183 -2.17 17.94 19.92
N THR A 184 -0.95 18.06 20.45
CA THR A 184 0.30 17.72 19.75
C THR A 184 0.35 16.23 19.40
N GLY A 185 -0.04 15.34 20.31
CA GLY A 185 -0.06 13.92 20.05
C GLY A 185 -1.08 13.52 18.98
N ARG A 186 -2.24 14.16 18.93
CA ARG A 186 -3.25 13.95 17.86
C ARG A 186 -2.72 14.38 16.51
N PHE A 187 -2.03 15.52 16.45
CA PHE A 187 -1.39 16.00 15.22
C PHE A 187 -0.29 15.05 14.74
N LEU A 188 0.56 14.56 15.64
CA LEU A 188 1.58 13.56 15.32
C LEU A 188 0.98 12.24 14.85
N GLY A 189 -0.16 11.84 15.42
CA GLY A 189 -0.95 10.68 14.96
C GLY A 189 -1.42 10.84 13.52
N ILE A 190 -1.96 12.01 13.15
CA ILE A 190 -2.38 12.31 11.77
C ILE A 190 -1.18 12.31 10.83
N LEU A 191 -0.04 12.90 11.21
CA LEU A 191 1.19 12.88 10.41
C LEU A 191 1.71 11.46 10.19
N SER A 192 1.66 10.61 11.21
CA SER A 192 2.02 9.19 11.08
C SER A 192 1.10 8.45 10.10
N CYS A 193 -0.21 8.71 10.14
CA CYS A 193 -1.17 8.17 9.19
C CYS A 193 -0.92 8.71 7.77
N LEU A 194 -0.56 9.99 7.62
CA LEU A 194 -0.25 10.60 6.32
C LEU A 194 1.00 9.97 5.69
N TYR A 195 2.03 9.68 6.49
CA TYR A 195 3.19 8.93 6.04
C TYR A 195 2.81 7.53 5.55
N GLN A 196 1.95 6.81 6.28
CA GLN A 196 1.47 5.49 5.87
C GLN A 196 0.60 5.55 4.60
N ALA A 197 -0.27 6.56 4.50
CA ALA A 197 -1.09 6.79 3.31
C ALA A 197 -0.23 7.10 2.08
N SER A 198 0.84 7.88 2.25
CA SER A 198 1.77 8.20 1.16
C SER A 198 2.45 6.96 0.59
N PHE A 199 2.90 6.06 1.46
CA PHE A 199 3.51 4.80 1.04
C PHE A 199 2.50 3.90 0.31
N SER A 200 1.30 3.76 0.87
CA SER A 200 0.23 2.92 0.33
C SER A 200 -0.26 3.38 -1.06
N LEU A 201 -0.57 4.67 -1.19
CA LEU A 201 -1.14 5.21 -2.43
C LEU A 201 -0.08 5.48 -3.51
N SER A 202 1.17 5.76 -3.15
CA SER A 202 2.24 5.92 -4.15
C SER A 202 2.55 4.63 -4.91
N LEU A 203 2.35 3.48 -4.29
CA LEU A 203 2.55 2.16 -4.90
C LEU A 203 1.47 1.77 -5.91
N ILE A 204 0.27 2.34 -5.80
CA ILE A 204 -0.86 2.01 -6.68
C ILE A 204 -0.74 2.67 -8.05
N HIS A 205 -0.06 3.81 -8.15
CA HIS A 205 -0.07 4.67 -9.34
C HIS A 205 1.22 4.66 -10.18
N ILE A 206 2.24 3.90 -9.78
CA ILE A 206 3.45 3.70 -10.54
C ILE A 206 3.43 2.34 -11.24
#